data_198dd27f6603078e6cbc1b20df8c98f3
#
_entry.id   198dd27f6603078e6cbc1b20df8c98f3
#
_cell.length_a   1.000
_cell.length_b   1.000
_cell.length_c   1.000
_cell.angle_alpha   90.00
_cell.angle_beta   90.00
_cell.angle_gamma   90.00
#
_symmetry.space_group_name_H-M   'P 1'
#
loop_
_entity.id
_entity.type
_entity.pdbx_description
1 polymer ?
#
loop_
_entity_poly.entity_id
_entity_poly.type
_entity_poly.pdbx_seq_one_letter_code
_entity_poly.pdbx_strand_id
1 'polypeptide(L)'
;HRDLHSFPTRRSSDLLEIVHDEGIIPWVRPDGKSQVTVQLTDDKKSVSRVSTIVIASQHSPKAGPNWPAEDDLSGEERRQYIENQIRKHVVEHAIPPSLLDNPEIIVNGTGSFPDPGGPYADAGLTGRKIIVDTYGGGRHGGGAFSGKDPSKVDRSAAYYSRWVAKHVVAAGLANKCEIQVAYAIGKANPVGFRVDTFGTANSDLGKNPDSTISRLILENFDWRPAAMIRDLNLKRPIYSSTSSGGHFGRTPTEEGLLDRKSTRLNSSHNQI
;
A
#
# COMPACT_ATOMS: atom_id res chain seq x y z
N HIS A 1 3.69 -12.31 -7.80
CA HIS A 1 3.27 -11.02 -8.34
C HIS A 1 3.05 -10.05 -7.19
N ARG A 2 3.98 -9.12 -7.02
CA ARG A 2 3.90 -8.06 -6.02
C ARG A 2 2.89 -7.03 -6.51
N ASP A 3 2.04 -6.53 -5.61
CA ASP A 3 1.10 -5.43 -5.89
C ASP A 3 1.86 -4.20 -6.39
N LEU A 4 1.97 -4.05 -7.70
CA LEU A 4 2.73 -2.98 -8.35
C LEU A 4 2.10 -1.58 -8.15
N HIS A 5 0.85 -1.51 -7.64
CA HIS A 5 0.11 -0.25 -7.55
C HIS A 5 0.34 0.55 -6.26
N SER A 6 0.68 -0.09 -5.15
CA SER A 6 0.98 0.62 -3.89
C SER A 6 2.44 0.52 -3.47
N PHE A 7 3.19 -0.36 -4.12
CA PHE A 7 4.50 -0.80 -3.68
C PHE A 7 5.58 0.30 -3.67
N PRO A 8 5.81 1.10 -4.74
CA PRO A 8 6.89 2.09 -4.72
C PRO A 8 6.64 3.22 -3.72
N THR A 9 5.41 3.71 -3.65
CA THR A 9 5.04 4.84 -2.77
C THR A 9 5.18 4.50 -1.31
N ARG A 10 4.61 3.37 -0.89
CA ARG A 10 4.71 2.91 0.51
C ARG A 10 6.15 2.61 0.88
N ARG A 11 6.88 1.88 0.03
CA ARG A 11 8.26 1.51 0.32
C ARG A 11 9.17 2.71 0.46
N SER A 12 8.91 3.78 -0.28
CA SER A 12 9.68 5.03 -0.13
C SER A 12 9.45 5.70 1.23
N SER A 13 8.21 5.71 1.74
CA SER A 13 7.93 6.26 3.08
C SER A 13 8.46 5.36 4.21
N ASP A 14 8.31 4.05 4.08
CA ASP A 14 8.86 3.09 5.06
C ASP A 14 10.40 3.17 5.11
N LEU A 15 11.05 3.39 3.96
CA LEU A 15 12.50 3.56 3.89
C LEU A 15 12.98 4.87 4.51
N LEU A 16 12.20 5.95 4.48
CA LEU A 16 12.54 7.17 5.23
C LEU A 16 12.63 6.91 6.73
N GLU A 17 11.73 6.11 7.29
CA GLU A 17 11.79 5.69 8.69
C GLU A 17 13.01 4.79 8.95
N ILE A 18 13.23 3.79 8.10
CA ILE A 18 14.36 2.86 8.23
C ILE A 18 15.72 3.59 8.17
N VAL A 19 15.93 4.49 7.21
CA VAL A 19 17.22 5.19 7.09
C VAL A 19 17.48 6.15 8.25
N HIS A 20 16.42 6.63 8.93
CA HIS A 20 16.55 7.38 10.17
C HIS A 20 16.96 6.45 11.31
N ASP A 21 16.22 5.38 11.54
CA ASP A 21 16.40 4.47 12.67
C ASP A 21 17.74 3.72 12.60
N GLU A 22 18.20 3.39 11.41
CA GLU A 22 19.52 2.77 11.18
C GLU A 22 20.68 3.79 11.19
N GLY A 23 20.37 5.08 11.35
CA GLY A 23 21.37 6.16 11.38
C GLY A 23 22.05 6.44 10.04
N ILE A 24 21.47 5.96 8.93
CA ILE A 24 21.99 6.20 7.57
C ILE A 24 21.78 7.66 7.18
N ILE A 25 20.57 8.19 7.46
CA ILE A 25 20.20 9.59 7.28
C ILE A 25 19.60 10.11 8.60
N PRO A 26 20.41 10.33 9.63
CA PRO A 26 19.92 10.61 10.98
C PRO A 26 19.19 11.96 11.13
N TRP A 27 19.31 12.84 10.15
CA TRP A 27 18.66 14.13 10.13
C TRP A 27 17.24 14.13 9.53
N VAL A 28 16.79 13.02 8.92
CA VAL A 28 15.39 12.85 8.50
C VAL A 28 14.48 12.84 9.73
N ARG A 29 13.32 13.45 9.62
CA ARG A 29 12.26 13.51 10.64
C ARG A 29 11.05 12.68 10.21
N PRO A 30 10.15 12.34 11.13
CA PRO A 30 9.06 11.39 10.84
C PRO A 30 7.97 11.90 9.90
N ASP A 31 7.89 13.20 9.60
CA ASP A 31 6.91 13.70 8.65
C ASP A 31 7.42 13.54 7.21
N GLY A 32 6.76 12.68 6.46
CA GLY A 32 7.14 12.42 5.09
C GLY A 32 5.96 12.02 4.22
N LYS A 33 6.06 12.35 2.94
CA LYS A 33 5.10 11.93 1.90
C LYS A 33 5.87 11.46 0.68
N SER A 34 5.35 10.44 0.01
CA SER A 34 5.88 10.01 -1.27
C SER A 34 4.76 9.82 -2.29
N GLN A 35 5.05 10.19 -3.53
CA GLN A 35 4.18 9.95 -4.68
C GLN A 35 5.04 9.40 -5.80
N VAL A 36 4.58 8.34 -6.45
CA VAL A 36 5.25 7.74 -7.60
C VAL A 36 4.26 7.68 -8.76
N THR A 37 4.62 8.33 -9.86
CA THR A 37 3.85 8.29 -11.12
C THR A 37 4.48 7.26 -12.04
N VAL A 38 3.67 6.32 -12.51
CA VAL A 38 4.11 5.22 -13.38
C VAL A 38 3.46 5.33 -14.75
N GLN A 39 4.21 4.96 -15.77
CA GLN A 39 3.68 4.70 -17.10
C GLN A 39 3.40 3.22 -17.24
N LEU A 40 2.19 2.88 -17.71
CA LEU A 40 1.82 1.51 -18.00
C LEU A 40 2.24 1.13 -19.43
N THR A 41 2.39 -0.17 -19.67
CA THR A 41 2.47 -0.74 -21.02
C THR A 41 1.20 -0.46 -21.80
N ASP A 42 1.25 -0.52 -23.15
CA ASP A 42 0.10 -0.22 -24.02
C ASP A 42 -1.11 -1.11 -23.72
N ASP A 43 -0.86 -2.36 -23.33
CA ASP A 43 -1.90 -3.29 -22.88
C ASP A 43 -2.40 -3.03 -21.45
N LYS A 44 -1.84 -2.04 -20.76
CA LYS A 44 -2.15 -1.63 -19.37
C LYS A 44 -1.99 -2.74 -18.32
N LYS A 45 -1.26 -3.80 -18.63
CA LYS A 45 -1.09 -4.95 -17.73
C LYS A 45 0.11 -4.82 -16.80
N SER A 46 1.12 -4.05 -17.19
CA SER A 46 2.38 -3.91 -16.46
C SER A 46 2.82 -2.46 -16.36
N VAL A 47 3.72 -2.17 -15.41
CA VAL A 47 4.41 -0.90 -15.36
C VAL A 47 5.59 -0.95 -16.34
N SER A 48 5.64 0.02 -17.26
CA SER A 48 6.74 0.14 -18.21
C SER A 48 7.91 0.93 -17.62
N ARG A 49 7.63 2.05 -16.94
CA ARG A 49 8.64 2.84 -16.24
C ARG A 49 8.01 3.73 -15.17
N VAL A 50 8.85 4.26 -14.30
CA VAL A 50 8.50 5.39 -13.41
C VAL A 50 8.81 6.68 -14.14
N SER A 51 7.85 7.60 -14.19
CA SER A 51 8.02 8.90 -14.85
C SER A 51 8.39 10.01 -13.86
N THR A 52 7.76 10.04 -12.69
CA THR A 52 7.98 11.09 -11.70
C THR A 52 7.95 10.51 -10.29
N ILE A 53 8.85 10.96 -9.45
CA ILE A 53 8.91 10.63 -8.02
C ILE A 53 8.92 11.94 -7.25
N VAL A 54 7.94 12.12 -6.36
CA VAL A 54 7.89 13.27 -5.46
C VAL A 54 8.04 12.77 -4.03
N ILE A 55 9.01 13.32 -3.31
CA ILE A 55 9.23 13.04 -1.89
C ILE A 55 9.27 14.36 -1.13
N ALA A 56 8.38 14.51 -0.15
CA ALA A 56 8.50 15.51 0.88
C ALA A 56 9.02 14.81 2.14
N SER A 57 10.15 15.24 2.65
CA SER A 57 10.80 14.66 3.82
C SER A 57 11.17 15.78 4.79
N GLN A 58 10.55 15.77 5.96
CA GLN A 58 10.96 16.66 7.04
C GLN A 58 12.39 16.34 7.46
N HIS A 59 13.17 17.35 7.75
CA HIS A 59 14.56 17.21 8.14
C HIS A 59 14.92 18.11 9.33
N SER A 60 15.98 17.78 10.02
CA SER A 60 16.50 18.63 11.07
C SER A 60 16.93 20.01 10.52
N PRO A 61 16.66 21.10 11.22
CA PRO A 61 17.16 22.42 10.82
C PRO A 61 18.67 22.56 11.01
N LYS A 62 19.26 21.73 11.87
CA LYS A 62 20.69 21.72 12.16
C LYS A 62 21.34 20.40 11.79
N ALA A 63 22.59 20.49 11.39
CA ALA A 63 23.40 19.35 11.01
C ALA A 63 23.45 18.25 12.09
N GLY A 64 23.19 17.03 11.66
CA GLY A 64 23.57 15.82 12.37
C GLY A 64 25.02 15.43 12.02
N PRO A 65 25.52 14.29 12.52
CA PRO A 65 26.90 13.86 12.30
C PRO A 65 27.32 13.75 10.82
N ASN A 66 26.37 13.61 9.92
CA ASN A 66 26.61 13.47 8.47
C ASN A 66 25.98 14.62 7.66
N TRP A 67 25.57 15.68 8.34
CA TRP A 67 25.06 16.87 7.68
C TRP A 67 26.24 17.79 7.39
N PRO A 68 26.38 18.33 6.19
CA PRO A 68 27.40 19.35 5.92
C PRO A 68 27.19 20.54 6.86
N ALA A 69 28.27 21.12 7.35
CA ALA A 69 28.18 22.28 8.23
C ALA A 69 27.24 23.33 7.61
N GLU A 70 26.23 23.74 8.36
CA GLU A 70 25.17 24.62 7.84
C GLU A 70 25.69 25.94 7.30
N ASP A 71 26.79 26.40 7.87
CA ASP A 71 27.41 27.70 7.56
C ASP A 71 28.13 27.68 6.21
N ASP A 72 28.37 26.48 5.62
CA ASP A 72 29.19 26.32 4.43
C ASP A 72 28.36 26.04 3.15
N LEU A 73 27.04 25.80 3.25
CA LEU A 73 26.22 25.50 2.10
C LEU A 73 25.17 26.60 1.81
N SER A 74 25.11 27.06 0.57
CA SER A 74 23.99 27.84 0.07
C SER A 74 22.68 27.05 0.17
N GLY A 75 21.54 27.76 0.14
CA GLY A 75 20.24 27.08 0.15
C GLY A 75 20.05 26.07 -1.01
N GLU A 76 20.70 26.32 -2.14
CA GLU A 76 20.68 25.42 -3.30
C GLU A 76 21.55 24.18 -3.06
N GLU A 77 22.76 24.33 -2.59
CA GLU A 77 23.66 23.21 -2.28
C GLU A 77 23.08 22.30 -1.21
N ARG A 78 22.40 22.86 -0.22
CA ARG A 78 21.69 22.11 0.81
C ARG A 78 20.54 21.29 0.22
N ARG A 79 19.74 21.87 -0.68
CA ARG A 79 18.67 21.14 -1.38
C ARG A 79 19.24 20.00 -2.20
N GLN A 80 20.30 20.24 -2.95
CA GLN A 80 20.98 19.23 -3.75
C GLN A 80 21.55 18.10 -2.88
N TYR A 81 22.10 18.41 -1.73
CA TYR A 81 22.58 17.41 -0.79
C TYR A 81 21.43 16.52 -0.29
N ILE A 82 20.32 17.11 0.17
CA ILE A 82 19.13 16.37 0.62
C ILE A 82 18.62 15.46 -0.50
N GLU A 83 18.46 16.00 -1.68
CA GLU A 83 17.99 15.25 -2.84
C GLU A 83 18.89 14.05 -3.15
N ASN A 84 20.20 14.24 -3.18
CA ASN A 84 21.16 13.18 -3.44
C ASN A 84 21.11 12.07 -2.40
N GLN A 85 20.98 12.41 -1.11
CA GLN A 85 20.88 11.42 -0.03
C GLN A 85 19.55 10.63 -0.13
N ILE A 86 18.44 11.31 -0.31
CA ILE A 86 17.12 10.67 -0.48
C ILE A 86 17.11 9.80 -1.74
N ARG A 87 17.64 10.29 -2.85
CA ARG A 87 17.76 9.51 -4.09
C ARG A 87 18.50 8.21 -3.86
N LYS A 88 19.70 8.30 -3.30
CA LYS A 88 20.61 7.18 -3.09
C LYS A 88 20.05 6.15 -2.10
N HIS A 89 19.55 6.60 -0.97
CA HIS A 89 19.22 5.70 0.14
C HIS A 89 17.74 5.32 0.21
N VAL A 90 16.85 6.04 -0.49
CA VAL A 90 15.41 5.76 -0.49
C VAL A 90 14.93 5.35 -1.87
N VAL A 91 15.10 6.20 -2.89
CA VAL A 91 14.52 5.94 -4.22
C VAL A 91 15.13 4.71 -4.87
N GLU A 92 16.46 4.61 -4.91
CA GLU A 92 17.19 3.50 -5.56
C GLU A 92 16.98 2.15 -4.84
N HIS A 93 16.60 2.17 -3.55
CA HIS A 93 16.24 0.97 -2.80
C HIS A 93 14.74 0.61 -2.92
N ALA A 94 13.88 1.62 -3.09
CA ALA A 94 12.44 1.41 -3.21
C ALA A 94 12.02 0.89 -4.57
N ILE A 95 12.69 1.32 -5.63
CA ILE A 95 12.24 1.14 -7.01
C ILE A 95 13.29 0.29 -7.77
N PRO A 96 12.87 -0.79 -8.43
CA PRO A 96 13.78 -1.59 -9.25
C PRO A 96 14.49 -0.73 -10.31
N PRO A 97 15.81 -0.91 -10.52
CA PRO A 97 16.58 -0.14 -11.51
C PRO A 97 15.99 -0.19 -12.92
N SER A 98 15.36 -1.31 -13.29
CA SER A 98 14.68 -1.47 -14.59
C SER A 98 13.51 -0.54 -14.83
N LEU A 99 12.98 0.09 -13.78
CA LEU A 99 11.88 1.04 -13.84
C LEU A 99 12.34 2.50 -13.69
N LEU A 100 13.62 2.73 -13.36
CA LEU A 100 14.23 4.04 -13.14
C LEU A 100 14.92 4.59 -14.43
N ASP A 101 14.23 4.51 -15.56
CA ASP A 101 14.71 5.10 -16.80
C ASP A 101 14.46 6.62 -16.79
N ASN A 102 15.45 7.37 -16.30
CA ASN A 102 15.48 8.84 -16.23
C ASN A 102 14.18 9.47 -15.66
N PRO A 103 13.70 9.08 -14.47
CA PRO A 103 12.53 9.69 -13.87
C PRO A 103 12.83 11.13 -13.42
N GLU A 104 11.83 11.99 -13.48
CA GLU A 104 11.87 13.25 -12.76
C GLU A 104 11.79 12.98 -11.25
N ILE A 105 12.77 13.44 -10.47
CA ILE A 105 12.79 13.28 -9.01
C ILE A 105 12.71 14.65 -8.37
N ILE A 106 11.69 14.87 -7.56
CA ILE A 106 11.43 16.10 -6.85
C ILE A 106 11.47 15.81 -5.35
N VAL A 107 12.48 16.31 -4.67
CA VAL A 107 12.60 16.23 -3.21
C VAL A 107 12.38 17.61 -2.62
N ASN A 108 11.44 17.74 -1.69
CA ASN A 108 11.10 19.00 -1.03
C ASN A 108 10.91 20.16 -2.04
N GLY A 109 10.05 19.95 -3.05
CA GLY A 109 9.89 20.85 -4.20
C GLY A 109 9.57 22.30 -3.89
N THR A 110 9.10 22.63 -2.68
CA THR A 110 8.87 23.99 -2.21
C THR A 110 10.06 24.58 -1.45
N GLY A 111 11.17 23.84 -1.34
CA GLY A 111 12.38 24.21 -0.60
C GLY A 111 12.61 23.32 0.62
N SER A 112 13.25 23.89 1.66
CA SER A 112 13.50 23.16 2.91
C SER A 112 12.21 22.84 3.65
N PHE A 113 12.20 21.70 4.33
CA PHE A 113 11.10 21.28 5.20
C PHE A 113 11.65 20.97 6.61
N PRO A 114 12.14 21.99 7.35
CA PRO A 114 12.63 21.82 8.72
C PRO A 114 11.48 21.83 9.73
N ASP A 115 11.83 21.83 11.03
CA ASP A 115 10.86 22.07 12.10
C ASP A 115 10.20 23.48 11.98
N PRO A 116 8.91 23.62 12.33
CA PRO A 116 8.02 22.57 12.84
C PRO A 116 7.42 21.70 11.73
N GLY A 117 7.20 20.41 12.08
CA GLY A 117 6.55 19.44 11.21
C GLY A 117 5.89 18.34 12.05
N GLY A 118 5.26 17.37 11.37
CA GLY A 118 4.59 16.25 12.01
C GLY A 118 3.45 16.68 12.94
N PRO A 119 3.25 15.99 14.09
CA PRO A 119 2.12 16.26 14.98
C PRO A 119 2.08 17.68 15.56
N TYR A 120 3.20 18.36 15.60
CA TYR A 120 3.27 19.74 16.09
C TYR A 120 2.67 20.74 15.11
N ALA A 121 2.92 20.55 13.81
CA ALA A 121 2.43 21.44 12.76
C ALA A 121 1.04 21.04 12.25
N ASP A 122 0.76 19.73 12.22
CA ASP A 122 -0.48 19.18 11.70
C ASP A 122 -0.91 17.97 12.55
N ALA A 123 -1.71 18.23 13.57
CA ALA A 123 -2.23 17.19 14.43
C ALA A 123 -3.09 16.21 13.65
N GLY A 124 -2.67 14.93 13.61
CA GLY A 124 -3.37 13.87 12.95
C GLY A 124 -4.45 13.21 13.81
N LEU A 125 -5.43 12.58 13.16
CA LEU A 125 -6.39 11.70 13.78
C LEU A 125 -6.33 10.33 13.13
N THR A 126 -6.61 9.29 13.92
CA THR A 126 -6.69 7.92 13.42
C THR A 126 -7.72 7.80 12.27
N GLY A 127 -7.37 7.09 11.21
CA GLY A 127 -8.26 6.83 10.07
C GLY A 127 -8.39 7.98 9.07
N ARG A 128 -7.56 9.03 9.15
CA ARG A 128 -7.55 10.13 8.16
C ARG A 128 -6.59 9.92 6.99
N LYS A 129 -5.96 8.75 6.90
CA LYS A 129 -5.04 8.36 5.82
C LYS A 129 -5.51 7.07 5.16
N ILE A 130 -6.80 6.97 4.84
CA ILE A 130 -7.43 5.75 4.29
C ILE A 130 -6.82 5.28 2.98
N ILE A 131 -6.30 6.18 2.17
CA ILE A 131 -5.61 5.83 0.92
C ILE A 131 -4.26 5.16 1.23
N VAL A 132 -3.49 5.68 2.18
CA VAL A 132 -2.24 5.08 2.66
C VAL A 132 -2.53 3.74 3.35
N ASP A 133 -3.60 3.67 4.14
CA ASP A 133 -4.02 2.46 4.83
C ASP A 133 -4.34 1.30 3.89
N THR A 134 -4.72 1.59 2.64
CA THR A 134 -5.18 0.61 1.65
C THR A 134 -4.20 0.44 0.48
N TYR A 135 -4.44 1.15 -0.64
CA TYR A 135 -3.80 0.88 -1.93
C TYR A 135 -2.97 2.05 -2.48
N GLY A 136 -2.72 3.09 -1.69
CA GLY A 136 -1.85 4.21 -2.08
C GLY A 136 -2.36 5.02 -3.28
N GLY A 137 -3.66 4.99 -3.57
CA GLY A 137 -4.28 5.71 -4.70
C GLY A 137 -4.52 4.86 -5.95
N GLY A 138 -4.00 3.63 -6.00
CA GLY A 138 -4.20 2.74 -7.16
C GLY A 138 -5.61 2.14 -7.25
N ARG A 139 -6.30 2.05 -6.11
CA ARG A 139 -7.66 1.48 -5.99
C ARG A 139 -8.40 2.10 -4.81
N HIS A 140 -9.72 1.96 -4.79
CA HIS A 140 -10.53 2.30 -3.64
C HIS A 140 -10.43 1.23 -2.56
N GLY A 141 -10.38 1.63 -1.29
CA GLY A 141 -10.19 0.71 -0.17
C GLY A 141 -11.40 0.52 0.74
N GLY A 142 -12.48 1.26 0.50
CA GLY A 142 -13.67 1.28 1.36
C GLY A 142 -13.54 2.27 2.52
N GLY A 143 -14.04 1.92 3.70
CA GLY A 143 -14.03 2.77 4.88
C GLY A 143 -12.71 2.82 5.64
N ALA A 144 -12.64 3.64 6.68
CA ALA A 144 -11.51 3.69 7.58
C ALA A 144 -11.42 2.41 8.44
N PHE A 145 -10.20 1.92 8.68
CA PHE A 145 -9.94 0.68 9.42
C PHE A 145 -9.60 0.91 10.88
N SER A 146 -8.64 1.81 11.13
CA SER A 146 -8.10 2.06 12.46
C SER A 146 -9.18 2.47 13.45
N GLY A 147 -9.09 1.99 14.68
CA GLY A 147 -10.10 2.22 15.73
C GLY A 147 -11.36 1.35 15.65
N LYS A 148 -11.52 0.54 14.60
CA LYS A 148 -12.66 -0.36 14.44
C LYS A 148 -12.29 -1.80 14.79
N ASP A 149 -13.16 -2.46 15.53
CA ASP A 149 -13.06 -3.90 15.80
C ASP A 149 -13.49 -4.73 14.57
N PRO A 150 -13.24 -6.05 14.55
CA PRO A 150 -13.57 -6.90 13.39
C PRO A 150 -15.06 -7.04 13.07
N SER A 151 -15.97 -6.63 13.96
CA SER A 151 -17.41 -6.65 13.68
C SER A 151 -17.82 -5.58 12.67
N LYS A 152 -16.97 -4.59 12.43
CA LYS A 152 -17.21 -3.51 11.48
C LYS A 152 -16.83 -3.96 10.06
N VAL A 153 -17.81 -4.05 9.18
CA VAL A 153 -17.61 -4.49 7.78
C VAL A 153 -16.68 -3.57 6.99
N ASP A 154 -16.61 -2.28 7.34
CA ASP A 154 -15.61 -1.37 6.78
C ASP A 154 -14.19 -1.93 6.85
N ARG A 155 -13.88 -2.68 7.90
CA ARG A 155 -12.58 -3.33 8.09
C ARG A 155 -12.61 -4.79 7.64
N SER A 156 -13.49 -5.61 8.18
CA SER A 156 -13.51 -7.05 7.93
C SER A 156 -13.82 -7.39 6.47
N ALA A 157 -14.78 -6.69 5.85
CA ALA A 157 -15.11 -6.95 4.45
C ALA A 157 -14.01 -6.46 3.49
N ALA A 158 -13.32 -5.35 3.77
CA ALA A 158 -12.19 -4.90 2.98
C ALA A 158 -11.02 -5.90 3.04
N TYR A 159 -10.72 -6.45 4.22
CA TYR A 159 -9.71 -7.49 4.39
C TYR A 159 -10.11 -8.79 3.65
N TYR A 160 -11.37 -9.18 3.77
CA TYR A 160 -11.89 -10.39 3.15
C TYR A 160 -11.94 -10.26 1.62
N SER A 161 -12.41 -9.12 1.10
CA SER A 161 -12.42 -8.84 -0.34
C SER A 161 -11.02 -8.93 -0.95
N ARG A 162 -10.01 -8.36 -0.27
CA ARG A 162 -8.62 -8.49 -0.70
C ARG A 162 -8.16 -9.95 -0.66
N TRP A 163 -8.47 -10.67 0.38
CA TRP A 163 -8.10 -12.07 0.52
C TRP A 163 -8.72 -12.93 -0.60
N VAL A 164 -10.01 -12.74 -0.89
CA VAL A 164 -10.70 -13.45 -1.99
C VAL A 164 -10.17 -13.03 -3.35
N ALA A 165 -9.95 -11.73 -3.61
CA ALA A 165 -9.37 -11.25 -4.86
C ALA A 165 -7.98 -11.86 -5.13
N LYS A 166 -7.16 -12.05 -4.08
CA LYS A 166 -5.88 -12.75 -4.20
C LYS A 166 -6.04 -14.23 -4.56
N HIS A 167 -7.11 -14.90 -4.12
CA HIS A 167 -7.41 -16.27 -4.53
C HIS A 167 -7.77 -16.34 -6.01
N VAL A 168 -8.60 -15.42 -6.51
CA VAL A 168 -8.95 -15.34 -7.93
C VAL A 168 -7.70 -15.24 -8.81
N VAL A 169 -6.77 -14.36 -8.43
CA VAL A 169 -5.52 -14.17 -9.17
C VAL A 169 -4.59 -15.39 -9.02
N ALA A 170 -4.48 -15.96 -7.83
CA ALA A 170 -3.65 -17.13 -7.58
C ALA A 170 -4.15 -18.38 -8.29
N ALA A 171 -5.46 -18.52 -8.45
CA ALA A 171 -6.10 -19.60 -9.21
C ALA A 171 -5.96 -19.43 -10.74
N GLY A 172 -5.36 -18.36 -11.24
CA GLY A 172 -5.19 -18.09 -12.65
C GLY A 172 -6.49 -17.68 -13.37
N LEU A 173 -7.54 -17.34 -12.62
CA LEU A 173 -8.82 -16.94 -13.23
C LEU A 173 -8.76 -15.54 -13.85
N ALA A 174 -7.88 -14.67 -13.34
CA ALA A 174 -7.60 -13.35 -13.90
C ALA A 174 -6.22 -12.86 -13.44
N ASN A 175 -5.63 -11.92 -14.17
CA ASN A 175 -4.36 -11.27 -13.74
C ASN A 175 -4.61 -10.13 -12.76
N LYS A 176 -5.83 -9.56 -12.75
CA LYS A 176 -6.27 -8.49 -11.85
C LYS A 176 -7.69 -8.81 -11.40
N CYS A 177 -8.01 -8.48 -10.14
CA CYS A 177 -9.35 -8.66 -9.62
C CYS A 177 -9.65 -7.57 -8.59
N GLU A 178 -10.76 -6.87 -8.77
CA GLU A 178 -11.36 -5.98 -7.81
C GLU A 178 -12.73 -6.52 -7.39
N ILE A 179 -13.00 -6.53 -6.10
CA ILE A 179 -14.28 -6.97 -5.55
C ILE A 179 -14.91 -5.79 -4.83
N GLN A 180 -16.11 -5.43 -5.25
CA GLN A 180 -16.95 -4.46 -4.57
C GLN A 180 -18.10 -5.17 -3.88
N VAL A 181 -18.27 -4.90 -2.59
CA VAL A 181 -19.31 -5.51 -1.76
C VAL A 181 -20.05 -4.43 -0.98
N ALA A 182 -21.36 -4.55 -0.89
CA ALA A 182 -22.23 -3.63 -0.14
C ALA A 182 -23.03 -4.40 0.90
N TYR A 183 -23.12 -3.84 2.10
CA TYR A 183 -23.91 -4.39 3.21
C TYR A 183 -25.01 -3.41 3.63
N ALA A 184 -26.09 -3.95 4.15
CA ALA A 184 -27.13 -3.18 4.82
C ALA A 184 -27.20 -3.57 6.30
N ILE A 185 -27.43 -2.59 7.16
CA ILE A 185 -27.60 -2.82 8.60
C ILE A 185 -28.76 -3.81 8.81
N GLY A 186 -28.55 -4.79 9.67
CA GLY A 186 -29.53 -5.85 9.96
C GLY A 186 -29.56 -6.99 8.93
N LYS A 187 -28.72 -6.97 7.89
CA LYS A 187 -28.58 -8.07 6.94
C LYS A 187 -27.20 -8.72 7.09
N ALA A 188 -27.18 -10.04 7.26
CA ALA A 188 -25.93 -10.78 7.38
C ALA A 188 -25.23 -10.95 6.03
N ASN A 189 -25.98 -11.19 4.97
CA ASN A 189 -25.43 -11.32 3.63
C ASN A 189 -25.30 -9.95 2.95
N PRO A 190 -24.32 -9.79 2.04
CA PRO A 190 -24.19 -8.59 1.25
C PRO A 190 -25.46 -8.35 0.39
N VAL A 191 -25.80 -7.10 0.20
CA VAL A 191 -26.93 -6.66 -0.64
C VAL A 191 -26.49 -6.26 -2.06
N GLY A 192 -25.17 -6.12 -2.28
CA GLY A 192 -24.58 -5.87 -3.58
C GLY A 192 -23.22 -6.53 -3.67
N PHE A 193 -22.92 -7.11 -4.84
CA PHE A 193 -21.65 -7.77 -5.11
C PHE A 193 -21.26 -7.57 -6.57
N ARG A 194 -20.04 -7.12 -6.82
CA ARG A 194 -19.49 -6.93 -8.16
C ARG A 194 -18.03 -7.37 -8.20
N VAL A 195 -17.65 -8.04 -9.27
CA VAL A 195 -16.27 -8.34 -9.64
C VAL A 195 -15.91 -7.55 -10.90
N ASP A 196 -14.69 -7.05 -10.96
CA ASP A 196 -14.11 -6.43 -12.13
C ASP A 196 -12.69 -6.98 -12.32
N THR A 197 -12.44 -7.64 -13.41
CA THR A 197 -11.12 -8.18 -13.76
C THR A 197 -10.35 -7.26 -14.72
N PHE A 198 -10.90 -6.10 -15.06
CA PHE A 198 -10.30 -5.14 -15.99
C PHE A 198 -9.93 -5.76 -17.35
N GLY A 199 -10.74 -6.70 -17.81
CA GLY A 199 -10.51 -7.42 -19.08
C GLY A 199 -9.31 -8.39 -19.03
N THR A 200 -8.82 -8.75 -17.85
CA THR A 200 -7.68 -9.67 -17.67
C THR A 200 -8.09 -11.09 -17.31
N ALA A 201 -9.39 -11.40 -17.31
CA ALA A 201 -9.89 -12.73 -17.03
C ALA A 201 -9.42 -13.76 -18.07
N ASN A 202 -9.31 -15.02 -17.62
CA ASN A 202 -8.99 -16.12 -18.50
C ASN A 202 -10.12 -16.30 -19.55
N SER A 203 -9.75 -16.49 -20.82
CA SER A 203 -10.67 -16.68 -21.95
C SER A 203 -11.61 -17.88 -21.78
N ASP A 204 -11.18 -18.90 -21.03
CA ASP A 204 -11.93 -20.14 -20.80
C ASP A 204 -13.18 -19.93 -19.93
N LEU A 205 -13.32 -18.78 -19.28
CA LEU A 205 -14.47 -18.42 -18.45
C LEU A 205 -15.71 -17.97 -19.26
N GLY A 206 -15.61 -17.96 -20.59
CA GLY A 206 -16.73 -17.67 -21.50
C GLY A 206 -16.94 -16.17 -21.75
N LYS A 207 -18.14 -15.82 -22.25
CA LYS A 207 -18.44 -14.46 -22.73
C LYS A 207 -18.53 -13.39 -21.61
N ASN A 208 -18.88 -13.80 -20.40
CA ASN A 208 -19.08 -12.91 -19.26
C ASN A 208 -18.20 -13.35 -18.07
N PRO A 209 -16.88 -13.26 -18.17
CA PRO A 209 -15.97 -13.84 -17.18
C PRO A 209 -16.14 -13.25 -15.79
N ASP A 210 -16.38 -11.93 -15.66
CA ASP A 210 -16.57 -11.29 -14.37
C ASP A 210 -17.81 -11.80 -13.63
N SER A 211 -18.90 -12.06 -14.36
CA SER A 211 -20.12 -12.68 -13.81
C SER A 211 -19.86 -14.12 -13.39
N THR A 212 -19.09 -14.88 -14.19
CA THR A 212 -18.71 -16.25 -13.87
C THR A 212 -17.86 -16.29 -12.58
N ILE A 213 -16.84 -15.44 -12.48
CA ILE A 213 -15.99 -15.32 -11.28
C ILE A 213 -16.82 -14.88 -10.07
N SER A 214 -17.73 -13.91 -10.26
CA SER A 214 -18.63 -13.45 -9.19
C SER A 214 -19.46 -14.60 -8.61
N ARG A 215 -20.04 -15.43 -9.47
CA ARG A 215 -20.81 -16.62 -9.07
C ARG A 215 -19.91 -17.61 -8.32
N LEU A 216 -18.74 -17.95 -8.86
CA LEU A 216 -17.79 -18.85 -8.22
C LEU A 216 -17.37 -18.36 -6.84
N ILE A 217 -17.14 -17.06 -6.68
CA ILE A 217 -16.79 -16.46 -5.37
C ILE A 217 -17.96 -16.64 -4.39
N LEU A 218 -19.19 -16.33 -4.79
CA LEU A 218 -20.35 -16.42 -3.90
C LEU A 218 -20.70 -17.88 -3.53
N GLU A 219 -20.36 -18.85 -4.37
CA GLU A 219 -20.53 -20.27 -4.08
C GLU A 219 -19.48 -20.83 -3.12
N ASN A 220 -18.25 -20.29 -3.14
CA ASN A 220 -17.11 -20.85 -2.39
C ASN A 220 -16.71 -20.06 -1.14
N PHE A 221 -17.19 -18.84 -0.96
CA PHE A 221 -16.84 -17.97 0.16
C PHE A 221 -18.07 -17.46 0.89
N ASP A 222 -18.02 -17.53 2.22
CA ASP A 222 -19.10 -17.05 3.07
C ASP A 222 -18.88 -15.58 3.46
N TRP A 223 -19.68 -14.70 2.89
CA TRP A 223 -19.57 -13.26 3.05
C TRP A 223 -20.27 -12.69 4.29
N ARG A 224 -20.80 -13.54 5.17
CA ARG A 224 -21.36 -13.06 6.44
C ARG A 224 -20.26 -12.57 7.38
N PRO A 225 -20.46 -11.47 8.13
CA PRO A 225 -19.42 -10.90 9.00
C PRO A 225 -18.77 -11.90 9.96
N ALA A 226 -19.58 -12.78 10.56
CA ALA A 226 -19.05 -13.83 11.46
C ALA A 226 -18.12 -14.82 10.74
N ALA A 227 -18.42 -15.17 9.50
CA ALA A 227 -17.58 -16.04 8.70
C ALA A 227 -16.25 -15.36 8.32
N MET A 228 -16.29 -14.13 7.89
CA MET A 228 -15.08 -13.34 7.60
C MET A 228 -14.15 -13.26 8.82
N ILE A 229 -14.70 -13.01 10.00
CA ILE A 229 -13.95 -12.97 11.27
C ILE A 229 -13.32 -14.33 11.57
N ARG A 230 -14.06 -15.42 11.38
CA ARG A 230 -13.58 -16.80 11.58
C ARG A 230 -12.47 -17.14 10.58
N ASP A 231 -12.72 -16.96 9.29
CA ASP A 231 -11.83 -17.41 8.23
C ASP A 231 -10.49 -16.67 8.22
N LEU A 232 -10.51 -15.38 8.50
CA LEU A 232 -9.30 -14.56 8.64
C LEU A 232 -8.76 -14.56 10.09
N ASN A 233 -9.45 -15.21 11.04
CA ASN A 233 -9.07 -15.24 12.46
C ASN A 233 -8.78 -13.82 13.01
N LEU A 234 -9.75 -12.90 12.82
CA LEU A 234 -9.57 -11.48 13.10
C LEU A 234 -9.62 -11.10 14.58
N LYS A 235 -9.86 -12.06 15.48
CA LYS A 235 -9.86 -11.83 16.95
C LYS A 235 -8.46 -11.88 17.57
N ARG A 236 -7.42 -12.17 16.79
CA ARG A 236 -6.03 -12.17 17.26
C ARG A 236 -5.51 -10.74 17.45
N PRO A 237 -4.46 -10.53 18.26
CA PRO A 237 -3.82 -9.24 18.45
C PRO A 237 -2.92 -8.85 17.24
N ILE A 238 -3.53 -8.61 16.07
CA ILE A 238 -2.84 -8.37 14.81
C ILE A 238 -2.86 -6.89 14.37
N TYR A 239 -3.44 -6.02 15.18
CA TYR A 239 -3.79 -4.66 14.74
C TYR A 239 -2.72 -3.61 15.04
N SER A 240 -1.88 -3.80 16.06
CA SER A 240 -0.82 -2.85 16.41
C SER A 240 0.19 -2.68 15.28
N SER A 241 0.53 -3.78 14.61
CA SER A 241 1.46 -3.76 13.47
C SER A 241 0.93 -3.04 12.23
N THR A 242 -0.37 -2.73 12.16
CA THR A 242 -0.99 -1.97 11.06
C THR A 242 -1.21 -0.50 11.42
N SER A 243 -0.79 -0.06 12.60
CA SER A 243 -0.99 1.32 13.06
C SER A 243 -0.16 2.35 12.27
N SER A 244 0.94 1.92 11.66
CA SER A 244 1.77 2.72 10.77
C SER A 244 2.01 1.99 9.44
N GLY A 245 2.34 2.71 8.37
CA GLY A 245 2.70 2.16 7.07
C GLY A 245 1.58 1.40 6.32
N GLY A 246 0.32 1.53 6.73
CA GLY A 246 -0.85 0.94 6.08
C GLY A 246 -1.06 -0.56 6.32
N HIS A 247 -2.19 -1.10 5.85
CA HIS A 247 -2.67 -2.44 6.17
C HIS A 247 -2.33 -3.48 5.10
N PHE A 248 -2.20 -3.09 3.82
CA PHE A 248 -2.05 -4.00 2.70
C PHE A 248 -0.64 -3.94 2.06
N GLY A 249 -0.29 -4.96 1.30
CA GLY A 249 0.98 -5.01 0.55
C GLY A 249 2.22 -5.21 1.42
N ARG A 250 2.08 -5.64 2.65
CA ARG A 250 3.19 -5.94 3.56
C ARG A 250 3.73 -7.34 3.33
N THR A 251 5.02 -7.53 3.60
CA THR A 251 5.62 -8.86 3.62
C THR A 251 5.09 -9.63 4.82
N PRO A 252 4.64 -10.88 4.66
CA PRO A 252 4.19 -11.70 5.78
C PRO A 252 5.31 -11.91 6.80
N THR A 253 4.99 -11.78 8.08
CA THR A 253 5.90 -12.12 9.17
C THR A 253 5.78 -13.61 9.54
N GLU A 254 6.78 -14.17 10.25
CA GLU A 254 6.76 -15.55 10.71
C GLU A 254 5.58 -15.83 11.67
N GLU A 255 5.19 -14.85 12.46
CA GLU A 255 4.03 -14.93 13.37
C GLU A 255 2.68 -14.88 12.66
N GLY A 256 2.66 -14.67 11.36
CA GLY A 256 1.44 -14.61 10.54
C GLY A 256 0.59 -13.39 10.74
N LEU A 257 1.19 -12.32 11.19
CA LEU A 257 0.60 -11.00 11.21
C LEU A 257 0.58 -10.46 9.77
N LEU A 258 -0.44 -9.69 9.43
CA LEU A 258 -0.58 -9.05 8.12
C LEU A 258 -0.91 -10.03 6.97
N ASP A 259 -0.44 -9.83 5.78
CA ASP A 259 -0.81 -10.53 4.53
C ASP A 259 -0.53 -12.07 4.51
N ARG A 260 -0.08 -12.68 5.61
CA ARG A 260 0.32 -14.08 5.65
C ARG A 260 -0.80 -15.07 5.32
N LYS A 261 -2.04 -14.82 5.77
CA LYS A 261 -3.14 -15.73 5.43
C LYS A 261 -3.44 -15.74 3.94
N SER A 262 -3.26 -14.61 3.28
CA SER A 262 -3.40 -14.54 1.83
C SER A 262 -2.28 -15.25 1.06
N THR A 263 -1.14 -15.54 1.72
CA THR A 263 -0.02 -16.31 1.14
C THR A 263 -0.05 -17.79 1.54
N ARG A 264 -0.51 -18.14 2.74
CA ARG A 264 -0.55 -19.55 3.18
C ARG A 264 -1.60 -20.40 2.46
N LEU A 265 -2.70 -19.80 2.04
CA LEU A 265 -3.74 -20.54 1.29
C LEU A 265 -3.32 -20.85 -0.15
N ASN A 266 -2.30 -20.15 -0.68
CA ASN A 266 -1.71 -20.51 -1.96
C ASN A 266 -0.97 -21.85 -1.96
N SER A 267 -0.59 -22.39 -0.79
CA SER A 267 0.12 -23.67 -0.69
C SER A 267 -0.76 -24.87 -0.39
N SER A 268 -1.98 -24.66 0.08
CA SER A 268 -2.88 -25.75 0.49
C SER A 268 -4.16 -25.89 -0.33
N HIS A 269 -4.45 -24.98 -1.26
CA HIS A 269 -5.62 -25.03 -2.12
C HIS A 269 -5.27 -24.95 -3.60
N ASN A 270 -4.25 -25.67 -4.04
CA ASN A 270 -4.03 -25.99 -5.47
C ASN A 270 -5.02 -27.07 -5.97
N GLN A 271 -6.21 -27.12 -5.39
CA GLN A 271 -7.29 -28.01 -5.86
C GLN A 271 -8.62 -27.24 -5.81
N ILE A 272 -8.83 -26.39 -6.77
CA ILE A 272 -10.16 -26.13 -7.35
C ILE A 272 -9.96 -25.96 -8.87
#